data_3e1e577ba3a99e5cf23662fa3c180b58
#
_entry.id   3e1e577ba3a99e5cf23662fa3c180b58
#
_cell.length_a   1.000
_cell.length_b   1.000
_cell.length_c   1.000
_cell.angle_alpha   90.00
_cell.angle_beta   90.00
_cell.angle_gamma   90.00
#
_symmetry.space_group_name_H-M   'P 1'
#
loop_
_entity.id
_entity.type
_entity.pdbx_description
1 polymer ?
#
loop_
_entity_poly.entity_id
_entity_poly.type
_entity_poly.pdbx_seq_one_letter_code
_entity_poly.pdbx_strand_id
1 'polypeptide(L)'
;MRTARMLWMLALAVAMPATYAQTAKWPDKPVRIIVAAPPGGGDDFVTRLMAPKLAELLGQQFITENRPGAGGSIGQTLVLKSPPDGYSFLLAGGSMAGARYVNAHVTYDVLRDFTPVSHLEISPFYMLVHPSVPAKNLKEYISLARSQPGKMTYATLGAGQIPFWAALLFNSMARIQAVDVAYKSIAEATVDVLSGRVDYFFAPSATYAANQARVRAIAVTSAERSTMFPQVPTIAESGLPGYDMPAWRSIMGPAGIRRDVVTSLNAAIARTLAMPDIREKMLLAGSQPVPSTPEELTKKYAEWIQRFGKIAKEAGLKPQ
;
A
#
# COMPACT_ATOMS: atom_id res chain seq x y z
N MET A 1 95.15 3.47 -4.91
CA MET A 1 94.47 4.59 -5.58
C MET A 1 93.26 4.06 -6.39
N ARG A 2 92.08 4.10 -5.82
CA ARG A 2 90.77 3.98 -6.52
C ARG A 2 89.68 4.36 -5.49
N THR A 3 89.13 5.52 -5.73
CA THR A 3 88.04 6.14 -4.95
C THR A 3 86.69 5.46 -5.23
N ALA A 4 86.07 4.85 -4.19
CA ALA A 4 84.75 4.34 -4.26
C ALA A 4 83.76 5.46 -3.98
N ARG A 5 82.95 5.83 -5.01
CA ARG A 5 81.80 6.72 -4.92
C ARG A 5 80.58 5.90 -4.44
N MET A 6 80.15 6.16 -3.22
CA MET A 6 78.94 5.58 -2.65
C MET A 6 77.74 6.45 -3.04
N LEU A 7 76.90 5.93 -3.93
CA LEU A 7 75.65 6.52 -4.32
C LEU A 7 74.59 6.31 -3.21
N TRP A 8 74.15 7.40 -2.59
CA TRP A 8 72.99 7.41 -1.73
C TRP A 8 71.77 7.58 -2.60
N MET A 9 70.93 6.51 -2.81
CA MET A 9 69.56 6.63 -3.33
C MET A 9 68.64 7.00 -2.19
N LEU A 10 68.17 8.25 -2.17
CA LEU A 10 67.10 8.72 -1.31
C LEU A 10 65.78 8.20 -1.90
N ALA A 11 65.21 7.16 -1.29
CA ALA A 11 63.84 6.71 -1.60
C ALA A 11 62.86 7.70 -0.99
N LEU A 12 62.30 8.60 -1.83
CA LEU A 12 61.21 9.50 -1.48
C LEU A 12 59.90 8.69 -1.45
N ALA A 13 59.50 8.20 -0.28
CA ALA A 13 58.17 7.60 -0.06
C ALA A 13 57.11 8.70 -0.17
N VAL A 14 56.44 8.77 -1.33
CA VAL A 14 55.26 9.62 -1.50
C VAL A 14 54.14 9.00 -0.70
N ALA A 15 53.91 9.51 0.51
CA ALA A 15 52.72 9.22 1.29
C ALA A 15 51.49 9.83 0.55
N MET A 16 50.77 9.01 -0.25
CA MET A 16 49.47 9.40 -0.78
C MET A 16 48.53 9.56 0.42
N PRO A 17 47.91 10.76 0.61
CA PRO A 17 46.87 10.91 1.60
C PRO A 17 45.73 9.96 1.21
N ALA A 18 45.41 8.99 2.06
CA ALA A 18 44.18 8.22 1.95
C ALA A 18 43.04 9.23 2.10
N THR A 19 42.48 9.68 0.98
CA THR A 19 41.28 10.47 0.94
C THR A 19 40.18 9.55 1.47
N TYR A 20 39.86 9.66 2.76
CA TYR A 20 38.63 9.10 3.30
C TYR A 20 37.53 9.75 2.51
N ALA A 21 36.95 9.02 1.55
CA ALA A 21 35.72 9.41 0.89
C ALA A 21 34.68 9.53 2.00
N GLN A 22 34.47 10.74 2.49
CA GLN A 22 33.36 11.06 3.35
C GLN A 22 32.13 10.63 2.55
N THR A 23 31.47 9.55 2.97
CA THR A 23 30.22 9.11 2.36
C THR A 23 29.28 10.31 2.45
N ALA A 24 29.02 10.93 1.29
CA ALA A 24 28.18 12.12 1.20
C ALA A 24 26.87 11.84 1.95
N LYS A 25 26.51 12.74 2.86
CA LYS A 25 25.32 12.59 3.71
C LYS A 25 24.10 12.51 2.78
N TRP A 26 23.45 11.37 2.74
CA TRP A 26 22.17 11.23 2.01
C TRP A 26 21.03 11.90 2.79
N PRO A 27 20.12 12.59 2.10
CA PRO A 27 20.14 12.99 0.69
C PRO A 27 20.94 14.28 0.46
N ASP A 28 21.61 14.42 -0.70
CA ASP A 28 22.31 15.62 -1.14
C ASP A 28 21.59 16.35 -2.31
N LYS A 29 20.53 15.74 -2.85
CA LYS A 29 19.66 16.25 -3.92
C LYS A 29 18.21 15.84 -3.69
N PRO A 30 17.23 16.41 -4.42
CA PRO A 30 15.82 16.05 -4.25
C PRO A 30 15.53 14.56 -4.44
N VAL A 31 14.67 14.02 -3.58
CA VAL A 31 14.20 12.63 -3.60
C VAL A 31 12.80 12.57 -4.22
N ARG A 32 12.56 11.64 -5.13
CA ARG A 32 11.26 11.46 -5.77
C ARG A 32 10.51 10.29 -5.11
N ILE A 33 9.23 10.51 -4.82
CA ILE A 33 8.30 9.45 -4.42
C ILE A 33 7.29 9.30 -5.56
N ILE A 34 7.39 8.19 -6.28
CA ILE A 34 6.51 7.86 -7.40
C ILE A 34 5.21 7.29 -6.83
N VAL A 35 4.10 7.90 -7.22
CA VAL A 35 2.74 7.46 -6.90
C VAL A 35 2.13 6.85 -8.16
N ALA A 36 1.91 5.53 -8.17
CA ALA A 36 1.41 4.79 -9.34
C ALA A 36 -0.12 4.93 -9.52
N ALA A 37 -0.68 6.08 -9.13
CA ALA A 37 -2.09 6.41 -9.17
C ALA A 37 -2.31 7.86 -9.62
N PRO A 38 -3.53 8.22 -10.09
CA PRO A 38 -3.88 9.60 -10.39
C PRO A 38 -3.77 10.52 -9.16
N PRO A 39 -3.53 11.83 -9.36
CA PRO A 39 -3.54 12.80 -8.26
C PRO A 39 -4.92 12.89 -7.60
N GLY A 40 -4.95 13.32 -6.33
CA GLY A 40 -6.17 13.55 -5.54
C GLY A 40 -6.74 12.30 -4.85
N GLY A 41 -6.17 11.11 -5.09
CA GLY A 41 -6.53 9.89 -4.36
C GLY A 41 -5.78 9.75 -3.00
N GLY A 42 -6.11 8.70 -2.25
CA GLY A 42 -5.49 8.45 -0.94
C GLY A 42 -3.97 8.26 -1.01
N ASP A 43 -3.46 7.69 -2.10
CA ASP A 43 -2.02 7.52 -2.34
C ASP A 43 -1.31 8.88 -2.48
N ASP A 44 -1.89 9.78 -3.27
CA ASP A 44 -1.39 11.13 -3.48
C ASP A 44 -1.48 11.96 -2.19
N PHE A 45 -2.60 11.83 -1.46
CA PHE A 45 -2.81 12.52 -0.18
C PHE A 45 -1.73 12.18 0.84
N VAL A 46 -1.48 10.89 1.11
CA VAL A 46 -0.50 10.46 2.12
C VAL A 46 0.90 10.94 1.75
N THR A 47 1.27 10.82 0.47
CA THR A 47 2.60 11.23 0.01
C THR A 47 2.80 12.73 0.15
N ARG A 48 1.85 13.56 -0.30
CA ARG A 48 1.93 15.03 -0.21
C ARG A 48 1.84 15.53 1.23
N LEU A 49 1.15 14.82 2.11
CA LEU A 49 1.11 15.13 3.54
C LEU A 49 2.48 14.92 4.20
N MET A 50 3.19 13.85 3.82
CA MET A 50 4.47 13.49 4.43
C MET A 50 5.67 14.25 3.81
N ALA A 51 5.63 14.54 2.51
CA ALA A 51 6.78 15.08 1.76
C ALA A 51 7.41 16.35 2.37
N PRO A 52 6.65 17.37 2.82
CA PRO A 52 7.24 18.55 3.48
C PRO A 52 7.95 18.20 4.79
N LYS A 53 7.39 17.28 5.58
CA LYS A 53 7.97 16.87 6.87
C LYS A 53 9.25 16.03 6.68
N LEU A 54 9.28 15.19 5.67
CA LEU A 54 10.50 14.48 5.29
C LEU A 54 11.59 15.47 4.84
N ALA A 55 11.20 16.51 4.10
CA ALA A 55 12.14 17.56 3.68
C ALA A 55 12.72 18.33 4.87
N GLU A 56 11.90 18.70 5.86
CA GLU A 56 12.33 19.34 7.10
C GLU A 56 13.33 18.46 7.88
N LEU A 57 13.08 17.15 7.94
CA LEU A 57 13.90 16.19 8.72
C LEU A 57 15.22 15.82 8.04
N LEU A 58 15.22 15.75 6.70
CA LEU A 58 16.35 15.22 5.92
C LEU A 58 17.13 16.30 5.16
N GLY A 59 16.63 17.54 5.11
CA GLY A 59 17.33 18.69 4.52
C GLY A 59 17.29 18.77 3.00
N GLN A 60 16.50 17.93 2.33
CA GLN A 60 16.30 17.95 0.88
C GLN A 60 14.83 17.76 0.51
N GLN A 61 14.42 18.30 -0.63
CA GLN A 61 13.03 18.19 -1.08
C GLN A 61 12.62 16.74 -1.38
N PHE A 62 11.40 16.38 -0.96
CA PHE A 62 10.72 15.15 -1.34
C PHE A 62 9.60 15.52 -2.33
N ILE A 63 9.71 15.03 -3.57
CA ILE A 63 8.82 15.38 -4.69
C ILE A 63 7.86 14.22 -4.92
N THR A 64 6.56 14.47 -4.75
CA THR A 64 5.50 13.53 -5.13
C THR A 64 5.28 13.60 -6.64
N GLU A 65 5.44 12.48 -7.34
CA GLU A 65 5.30 12.37 -8.78
C GLU A 65 4.26 11.31 -9.15
N ASN A 66 3.11 11.72 -9.68
CA ASN A 66 2.07 10.78 -10.09
C ASN A 66 2.39 10.18 -11.47
N ARG A 67 2.41 8.84 -11.54
CA ARG A 67 2.64 8.05 -12.77
C ARG A 67 1.57 6.97 -12.88
N PRO A 68 0.31 7.34 -13.19
CA PRO A 68 -0.79 6.40 -13.34
C PRO A 68 -0.70 5.58 -14.62
N GLY A 69 -1.50 4.53 -14.70
CA GLY A 69 -1.70 3.72 -15.91
C GLY A 69 -1.43 2.24 -15.70
N ALA A 70 -2.11 1.41 -16.50
CA ALA A 70 -2.01 -0.05 -16.52
C ALA A 70 -2.07 -0.70 -15.11
N GLY A 71 -3.05 -0.30 -14.27
CA GLY A 71 -3.17 -0.82 -12.90
C GLY A 71 -2.01 -0.45 -11.97
N GLY A 72 -1.26 0.62 -12.28
CA GLY A 72 -0.10 1.07 -11.51
C GLY A 72 1.25 0.53 -12.04
N SER A 73 1.25 -0.38 -13.01
CA SER A 73 2.49 -1.01 -13.49
C SER A 73 3.46 0.00 -14.14
N ILE A 74 2.98 1.13 -14.67
CA ILE A 74 3.84 2.18 -15.23
C ILE A 74 4.74 2.78 -14.14
N GLY A 75 4.15 3.26 -13.05
CA GLY A 75 4.91 3.83 -11.92
C GLY A 75 5.79 2.80 -11.23
N GLN A 76 5.32 1.60 -11.05
CA GLN A 76 6.08 0.48 -10.46
C GLN A 76 7.32 0.14 -11.31
N THR A 77 7.16 0.02 -12.64
CA THR A 77 8.26 -0.25 -13.57
C THR A 77 9.27 0.89 -13.63
N LEU A 78 8.81 2.14 -13.50
CA LEU A 78 9.70 3.29 -13.44
C LEU A 78 10.67 3.18 -12.26
N VAL A 79 10.16 2.85 -11.07
CA VAL A 79 11.01 2.69 -9.89
C VAL A 79 11.86 1.43 -9.99
N LEU A 80 11.30 0.32 -10.46
CA LEU A 80 12.05 -0.93 -10.68
C LEU A 80 13.30 -0.74 -11.53
N LYS A 81 13.23 0.12 -12.55
CA LYS A 81 14.33 0.44 -13.48
C LYS A 81 15.20 1.61 -13.02
N SER A 82 14.88 2.25 -11.90
CA SER A 82 15.69 3.35 -11.37
C SER A 82 16.98 2.83 -10.73
N PRO A 83 18.07 3.62 -10.72
CA PRO A 83 19.27 3.28 -9.97
C PRO A 83 18.95 3.09 -8.48
N PRO A 84 19.63 2.14 -7.79
CA PRO A 84 19.43 1.92 -6.34
C PRO A 84 20.21 2.93 -5.48
N ASP A 85 20.23 4.19 -5.92
CA ASP A 85 20.98 5.29 -5.30
C ASP A 85 20.21 6.01 -4.18
N GLY A 86 18.93 5.64 -3.94
CA GLY A 86 18.12 6.23 -2.89
C GLY A 86 17.39 7.51 -3.27
N TYR A 87 17.28 7.85 -4.56
CA TYR A 87 16.60 9.07 -5.01
C TYR A 87 15.29 8.83 -5.77
N SER A 88 14.88 7.57 -5.91
CA SER A 88 13.59 7.19 -6.45
C SER A 88 12.94 6.12 -5.59
N PHE A 89 11.80 6.44 -5.01
CA PHE A 89 11.00 5.52 -4.20
C PHE A 89 9.62 5.37 -4.79
N LEU A 90 8.97 4.28 -4.48
CA LEU A 90 7.59 3.96 -4.83
C LEU A 90 6.70 4.08 -3.60
N LEU A 91 5.61 4.79 -3.70
CA LEU A 91 4.47 4.54 -2.82
C LEU A 91 3.79 3.26 -3.29
N ALA A 92 3.98 2.20 -2.55
CA ALA A 92 3.49 0.87 -2.85
C ALA A 92 2.28 0.52 -1.98
N GLY A 93 1.31 -0.14 -2.56
CA GLY A 93 0.14 -0.65 -1.84
C GLY A 93 0.17 -2.17 -1.66
N GLY A 94 -0.65 -2.67 -0.74
CA GLY A 94 -0.82 -4.12 -0.53
C GLY A 94 -1.25 -4.89 -1.77
N SER A 95 -1.93 -4.23 -2.70
CA SER A 95 -2.35 -4.82 -3.98
C SER A 95 -1.19 -5.33 -4.83
N MET A 96 0.03 -4.79 -4.68
CA MET A 96 1.22 -5.30 -5.38
C MET A 96 1.51 -6.77 -5.08
N ALA A 97 1.20 -7.24 -3.86
CA ALA A 97 1.39 -8.64 -3.48
C ALA A 97 0.51 -9.61 -4.30
N GLY A 98 -0.65 -9.13 -4.78
CA GLY A 98 -1.60 -9.90 -5.58
C GLY A 98 -1.49 -9.68 -7.08
N ALA A 99 -0.72 -8.69 -7.53
CA ALA A 99 -0.75 -8.21 -8.90
C ALA A 99 -0.47 -9.31 -9.94
N ARG A 100 0.49 -10.21 -9.68
CA ARG A 100 0.85 -11.32 -10.57
C ARG A 100 -0.28 -12.33 -10.83
N TYR A 101 -1.26 -12.41 -9.93
CA TYR A 101 -2.37 -13.37 -10.06
C TYR A 101 -3.51 -12.88 -10.94
N VAL A 102 -3.51 -11.59 -11.30
CA VAL A 102 -4.57 -10.94 -12.10
C VAL A 102 -4.05 -10.20 -13.33
N ASN A 103 -2.74 -9.92 -13.42
CA ASN A 103 -2.14 -9.18 -14.53
C ASN A 103 -0.93 -9.93 -15.08
N ALA A 104 -1.04 -10.44 -16.32
CA ALA A 104 0.01 -11.16 -17.02
C ALA A 104 1.26 -10.31 -17.34
N HIS A 105 1.14 -8.98 -17.34
CA HIS A 105 2.24 -8.07 -17.61
C HIS A 105 3.10 -7.75 -16.39
N VAL A 106 2.77 -8.28 -15.22
CA VAL A 106 3.59 -8.13 -14.00
C VAL A 106 4.77 -9.09 -14.06
N THR A 107 5.95 -8.56 -14.32
CA THR A 107 7.20 -9.32 -14.49
C THR A 107 8.11 -9.27 -13.27
N TYR A 108 7.81 -8.44 -12.26
CA TYR A 108 8.60 -8.30 -11.05
C TYR A 108 8.19 -9.28 -9.95
N ASP A 109 9.13 -9.55 -9.07
CA ASP A 109 8.88 -10.15 -7.76
C ASP A 109 9.04 -9.10 -6.66
N VAL A 110 7.99 -8.88 -5.86
CA VAL A 110 7.96 -7.78 -4.87
C VAL A 110 9.09 -7.90 -3.84
N LEU A 111 9.42 -9.13 -3.43
CA LEU A 111 10.42 -9.36 -2.39
C LEU A 111 11.86 -9.37 -2.92
N ARG A 112 12.04 -9.72 -4.20
CA ARG A 112 13.36 -9.79 -4.83
C ARG A 112 13.77 -8.45 -5.44
N ASP A 113 12.83 -7.78 -6.12
CA ASP A 113 13.14 -6.68 -7.03
C ASP A 113 12.95 -5.30 -6.39
N PHE A 114 12.43 -5.26 -5.15
CA PHE A 114 12.28 -4.02 -4.39
C PHE A 114 12.95 -4.10 -3.01
N THR A 115 13.41 -2.95 -2.53
CA THR A 115 13.94 -2.76 -1.18
C THR A 115 12.83 -2.16 -0.31
N PRO A 116 12.26 -2.86 0.67
CA PRO A 116 11.29 -2.32 1.61
C PRO A 116 11.91 -1.24 2.49
N VAL A 117 11.15 -0.15 2.76
CA VAL A 117 11.59 0.92 3.66
C VAL A 117 10.72 0.98 4.90
N SER A 118 9.41 1.24 4.74
CA SER A 118 8.47 1.33 5.87
C SER A 118 7.04 1.10 5.41
N HIS A 119 6.26 0.43 6.22
CA HIS A 119 4.82 0.55 6.20
C HIS A 119 4.43 1.98 6.63
N LEU A 120 3.35 2.53 6.12
CA LEU A 120 2.93 3.88 6.44
C LEU A 120 1.62 3.92 7.21
N GLU A 121 0.61 3.19 6.69
CA GLU A 121 -0.74 3.30 7.21
C GLU A 121 -1.63 2.12 6.79
N ILE A 122 -2.74 1.98 7.50
CA ILE A 122 -3.84 1.08 7.18
C ILE A 122 -5.09 1.92 6.94
N SER A 123 -5.79 1.65 5.83
CA SER A 123 -7.07 2.26 5.46
C SER A 123 -8.12 1.16 5.26
N PRO A 124 -8.99 0.93 6.24
CA PRO A 124 -10.03 -0.08 6.09
C PRO A 124 -11.11 0.36 5.10
N PHE A 125 -11.76 -0.63 4.49
CA PHE A 125 -12.98 -0.45 3.72
C PHE A 125 -14.20 -0.83 4.56
N TYR A 126 -15.32 -0.20 4.26
CA TYR A 126 -16.61 -0.47 4.90
C TYR A 126 -17.50 -1.22 3.94
N MET A 127 -18.10 -2.32 4.39
CA MET A 127 -19.13 -3.04 3.64
C MET A 127 -20.43 -2.23 3.70
N LEU A 128 -20.65 -1.44 2.67
CA LEU A 128 -21.86 -0.62 2.50
C LEU A 128 -22.93 -1.44 1.81
N VAL A 129 -24.14 -1.42 2.36
CA VAL A 129 -25.35 -2.03 1.77
C VAL A 129 -26.45 -1.00 1.70
N HIS A 130 -27.32 -1.10 0.67
CA HIS A 130 -28.50 -0.25 0.58
C HIS A 130 -29.51 -0.64 1.68
N PRO A 131 -30.26 0.30 2.28
CA PRO A 131 -31.25 0.02 3.32
C PRO A 131 -32.36 -0.98 2.92
N SER A 132 -32.64 -1.14 1.63
CA SER A 132 -33.62 -2.13 1.12
C SER A 132 -33.12 -3.57 1.21
N VAL A 133 -31.83 -3.80 1.35
CA VAL A 133 -31.31 -5.15 1.59
C VAL A 133 -31.81 -5.63 2.95
N PRO A 134 -32.56 -6.75 3.03
CA PRO A 134 -33.18 -7.23 4.25
C PRO A 134 -32.18 -7.94 5.17
N ALA A 135 -31.09 -7.22 5.51
CA ALA A 135 -30.03 -7.67 6.38
C ALA A 135 -29.50 -6.47 7.20
N LYS A 136 -29.62 -6.54 8.52
CA LYS A 136 -29.21 -5.46 9.43
C LYS A 136 -27.76 -5.58 9.90
N ASN A 137 -27.18 -6.75 9.76
CA ASN A 137 -25.81 -7.09 10.17
C ASN A 137 -25.20 -8.14 9.25
N LEU A 138 -23.92 -8.42 9.40
CA LEU A 138 -23.18 -9.33 8.52
C LEU A 138 -23.72 -10.77 8.57
N LYS A 139 -24.15 -11.27 9.73
CA LYS A 139 -24.71 -12.64 9.85
C LYS A 139 -26.00 -12.80 9.03
N GLU A 140 -26.89 -11.81 9.11
CA GLU A 140 -28.12 -11.78 8.32
C GLU A 140 -27.80 -11.67 6.83
N TYR A 141 -26.83 -10.83 6.44
CA TYR A 141 -26.38 -10.71 5.05
C TYR A 141 -25.84 -12.03 4.50
N ILE A 142 -24.98 -12.72 5.25
CA ILE A 142 -24.44 -14.03 4.85
C ILE A 142 -25.56 -15.05 4.69
N SER A 143 -26.54 -15.08 5.62
CA SER A 143 -27.69 -15.99 5.53
C SER A 143 -28.54 -15.71 4.29
N LEU A 144 -28.82 -14.44 4.00
CA LEU A 144 -29.52 -14.02 2.79
C LEU A 144 -28.77 -14.43 1.52
N ALA A 145 -27.46 -14.15 1.45
CA ALA A 145 -26.65 -14.47 0.27
C ALA A 145 -26.56 -15.99 0.03
N ARG A 146 -26.49 -16.81 1.09
CA ARG A 146 -26.52 -18.28 0.99
C ARG A 146 -27.86 -18.83 0.51
N SER A 147 -28.96 -18.17 0.84
CA SER A 147 -30.31 -18.59 0.37
C SER A 147 -30.55 -18.26 -1.10
N GLN A 148 -29.70 -17.40 -1.70
CA GLN A 148 -29.85 -16.92 -3.08
C GLN A 148 -28.51 -17.00 -3.84
N PRO A 149 -27.92 -18.19 -4.03
CA PRO A 149 -26.62 -18.33 -4.67
C PRO A 149 -26.63 -17.72 -6.09
N GLY A 150 -25.60 -16.89 -6.37
CA GLY A 150 -25.42 -16.24 -7.67
C GLY A 150 -26.35 -15.04 -7.95
N LYS A 151 -27.22 -14.65 -7.00
CA LYS A 151 -28.11 -13.50 -7.19
C LYS A 151 -27.57 -12.20 -6.58
N MET A 152 -26.82 -12.30 -5.48
CA MET A 152 -26.24 -11.10 -4.85
C MET A 152 -25.10 -10.54 -5.70
N THR A 153 -25.04 -9.23 -5.79
CA THR A 153 -24.04 -8.49 -6.57
C THR A 153 -23.13 -7.66 -5.66
N TYR A 154 -21.91 -7.43 -6.10
CA TYR A 154 -21.00 -6.54 -5.39
C TYR A 154 -20.19 -5.65 -6.34
N ALA A 155 -19.95 -4.42 -5.90
CA ALA A 155 -19.17 -3.48 -6.68
C ALA A 155 -17.66 -3.66 -6.44
N THR A 156 -16.87 -3.61 -7.53
CA THR A 156 -15.41 -3.50 -7.49
C THR A 156 -14.92 -2.42 -8.46
N LEU A 157 -13.62 -2.12 -8.38
CA LEU A 157 -12.91 -1.26 -9.35
C LEU A 157 -12.07 -2.10 -10.32
N GLY A 158 -12.48 -3.36 -10.54
CA GLY A 158 -11.79 -4.33 -11.36
C GLY A 158 -10.72 -5.13 -10.63
N ALA A 159 -10.20 -6.14 -11.31
CA ALA A 159 -9.22 -7.08 -10.78
C ALA A 159 -7.93 -6.36 -10.34
N GLY A 160 -7.38 -6.77 -9.21
CA GLY A 160 -6.13 -6.25 -8.66
C GLY A 160 -6.27 -5.14 -7.64
N GLN A 161 -7.42 -4.47 -7.53
CA GLN A 161 -7.67 -3.50 -6.47
C GLN A 161 -8.05 -4.21 -5.15
N ILE A 162 -7.77 -3.59 -4.00
CA ILE A 162 -8.06 -4.23 -2.70
C ILE A 162 -9.55 -4.56 -2.50
N PRO A 163 -10.53 -3.73 -2.88
CA PRO A 163 -11.94 -4.11 -2.77
C PRO A 163 -12.30 -5.41 -3.51
N PHE A 164 -11.67 -5.69 -4.66
CA PHE A 164 -11.84 -6.97 -5.37
C PHE A 164 -11.32 -8.15 -4.53
N TRP A 165 -10.09 -8.05 -3.99
CA TRP A 165 -9.52 -9.09 -3.15
C TRP A 165 -10.29 -9.27 -1.83
N ALA A 166 -10.77 -8.17 -1.25
CA ALA A 166 -11.59 -8.19 -0.05
C ALA A 166 -12.92 -8.94 -0.29
N ALA A 167 -13.56 -8.69 -1.44
CA ALA A 167 -14.79 -9.39 -1.81
C ALA A 167 -14.55 -10.88 -2.07
N LEU A 168 -13.48 -11.25 -2.76
CA LEU A 168 -13.14 -12.66 -3.00
C LEU A 168 -12.88 -13.40 -1.67
N LEU A 169 -12.09 -12.80 -0.77
CA LEU A 169 -11.85 -13.39 0.55
C LEU A 169 -13.14 -13.52 1.34
N PHE A 170 -13.99 -12.48 1.34
CA PHE A 170 -15.28 -12.50 2.02
C PHE A 170 -16.19 -13.60 1.46
N ASN A 171 -16.34 -13.69 0.15
CA ASN A 171 -17.18 -14.68 -0.51
C ASN A 171 -16.69 -16.12 -0.22
N SER A 172 -15.38 -16.35 -0.27
CA SER A 172 -14.77 -17.64 0.07
C SER A 172 -15.04 -18.03 1.53
N MET A 173 -14.70 -17.15 2.49
CA MET A 173 -14.87 -17.43 3.93
C MET A 173 -16.35 -17.56 4.32
N ALA A 174 -17.21 -16.73 3.75
CA ALA A 174 -18.66 -16.78 3.95
C ALA A 174 -19.34 -17.93 3.20
N ARG A 175 -18.64 -18.61 2.28
CA ARG A 175 -19.21 -19.65 1.39
C ARG A 175 -20.47 -19.16 0.67
N ILE A 176 -20.38 -17.98 0.06
CA ILE A 176 -21.44 -17.38 -0.74
C ILE A 176 -20.97 -17.26 -2.19
N GLN A 177 -21.95 -17.28 -3.10
CA GLN A 177 -21.74 -17.00 -4.52
C GLN A 177 -22.38 -15.66 -4.82
N ALA A 178 -21.54 -14.67 -5.16
CA ALA A 178 -21.97 -13.33 -5.51
C ALA A 178 -21.29 -12.90 -6.83
N VAL A 179 -21.94 -12.02 -7.57
CA VAL A 179 -21.51 -11.57 -8.91
C VAL A 179 -20.75 -10.27 -8.80
N ASP A 180 -19.55 -10.22 -9.36
CA ASP A 180 -18.75 -9.01 -9.47
C ASP A 180 -19.32 -8.07 -10.54
N VAL A 181 -19.48 -6.80 -10.17
CA VAL A 181 -19.85 -5.70 -11.07
C VAL A 181 -18.71 -4.69 -11.03
N ALA A 182 -17.89 -4.67 -12.08
CA ALA A 182 -16.72 -3.80 -12.17
C ALA A 182 -17.11 -2.39 -12.64
N TYR A 183 -16.70 -1.38 -11.90
CA TYR A 183 -16.91 0.04 -12.17
C TYR A 183 -15.60 0.74 -12.53
N LYS A 184 -15.69 1.83 -13.29
CA LYS A 184 -14.53 2.66 -13.66
C LYS A 184 -14.08 3.58 -12.52
N SER A 185 -14.95 3.88 -11.57
CA SER A 185 -14.66 4.80 -10.46
C SER A 185 -15.44 4.47 -9.18
N ILE A 186 -14.92 4.93 -8.03
CA ILE A 186 -15.61 4.87 -6.74
C ILE A 186 -16.96 5.61 -6.82
N ALA A 187 -17.03 6.72 -7.56
CA ALA A 187 -18.25 7.52 -7.69
C ALA A 187 -19.37 6.73 -8.37
N GLU A 188 -19.08 6.03 -9.48
CA GLU A 188 -20.07 5.18 -10.17
C GLU A 188 -20.54 4.02 -9.26
N ALA A 189 -19.62 3.29 -8.63
CA ALA A 189 -19.94 2.22 -7.67
C ALA A 189 -20.79 2.75 -6.50
N THR A 190 -20.50 3.97 -6.03
CA THR A 190 -21.27 4.63 -4.96
C THR A 190 -22.70 4.92 -5.39
N VAL A 191 -22.90 5.48 -6.59
CA VAL A 191 -24.25 5.74 -7.12
C VAL A 191 -25.10 4.48 -7.16
N ASP A 192 -24.53 3.36 -7.58
CA ASP A 192 -25.26 2.11 -7.74
C ASP A 192 -25.56 1.41 -6.41
N VAL A 193 -24.67 1.47 -5.42
CA VAL A 193 -25.00 0.98 -4.07
C VAL A 193 -26.03 1.87 -3.38
N LEU A 194 -25.98 3.21 -3.61
CA LEU A 194 -26.95 4.16 -3.05
C LEU A 194 -28.37 4.02 -3.66
N SER A 195 -28.46 3.48 -4.87
CA SER A 195 -29.74 3.21 -5.56
C SER A 195 -30.24 1.77 -5.39
N GLY A 196 -29.47 0.91 -4.70
CA GLY A 196 -29.80 -0.50 -4.52
C GLY A 196 -29.66 -1.37 -5.77
N ARG A 197 -28.95 -0.90 -6.81
CA ARG A 197 -28.63 -1.70 -8.02
C ARG A 197 -27.54 -2.72 -7.77
N VAL A 198 -26.68 -2.49 -6.77
CA VAL A 198 -25.67 -3.38 -6.29
C VAL A 198 -25.89 -3.61 -4.80
N ASP A 199 -25.80 -4.87 -4.36
CA ASP A 199 -26.16 -5.24 -2.99
C ASP A 199 -25.13 -4.81 -1.96
N TYR A 200 -23.82 -4.86 -2.30
CA TYR A 200 -22.81 -4.30 -1.43
C TYR A 200 -21.59 -3.73 -2.17
N PHE A 201 -20.89 -2.84 -1.49
CA PHE A 201 -19.63 -2.25 -1.93
C PHE A 201 -18.66 -2.12 -0.75
N PHE A 202 -17.45 -2.61 -0.90
CA PHE A 202 -16.36 -2.29 0.02
C PHE A 202 -15.81 -0.91 -0.29
N ALA A 203 -16.37 0.11 0.34
CA ALA A 203 -16.11 1.52 0.08
C ALA A 203 -15.08 2.12 1.05
N PRO A 204 -14.29 3.13 0.62
CA PRO A 204 -13.42 3.90 1.50
C PRO A 204 -14.19 4.62 2.62
N SER A 205 -13.49 4.93 3.72
CA SER A 205 -14.04 5.68 4.87
C SER A 205 -14.72 6.98 4.47
N ALA A 206 -14.12 7.75 3.57
CA ALA A 206 -14.69 9.01 3.09
C ALA A 206 -16.02 8.82 2.36
N THR A 207 -16.18 7.74 1.58
CA THR A 207 -17.43 7.40 0.91
C THR A 207 -18.52 7.09 1.92
N TYR A 208 -18.22 6.32 2.97
CA TYR A 208 -19.17 6.06 4.05
C TYR A 208 -19.52 7.34 4.81
N ALA A 209 -18.51 8.14 5.20
CA ALA A 209 -18.71 9.40 5.91
C ALA A 209 -19.70 10.33 5.18
N ALA A 210 -19.56 10.46 3.87
CA ALA A 210 -20.42 11.33 3.03
C ALA A 210 -21.84 10.79 2.81
N ASN A 211 -22.10 9.49 3.09
CA ASN A 211 -23.37 8.83 2.72
C ASN A 211 -24.04 8.07 3.87
N GLN A 212 -23.69 8.32 5.14
CA GLN A 212 -24.18 7.58 6.31
C GLN A 212 -25.71 7.52 6.41
N ALA A 213 -26.41 8.58 5.99
CA ALA A 213 -27.86 8.64 6.01
C ALA A 213 -28.54 7.77 4.92
N ARG A 214 -27.79 7.32 3.92
CA ARG A 214 -28.32 6.65 2.70
C ARG A 214 -27.91 5.19 2.59
N VAL A 215 -26.88 4.76 3.33
CA VAL A 215 -26.36 3.39 3.35
C VAL A 215 -26.16 2.90 4.77
N ARG A 216 -26.13 1.59 4.91
CA ARG A 216 -25.74 0.93 6.15
C ARG A 216 -24.34 0.35 5.99
N ALA A 217 -23.40 0.71 6.88
CA ALA A 217 -22.14 0.00 7.00
C ALA A 217 -22.31 -1.17 7.98
N ILE A 218 -22.25 -2.39 7.51
CA ILE A 218 -22.51 -3.58 8.33
C ILE A 218 -21.26 -4.25 8.86
N ALA A 219 -20.09 -3.96 8.27
CA ALA A 219 -18.80 -4.42 8.77
C ALA A 219 -17.65 -3.60 8.17
N VAL A 220 -16.45 -3.73 8.77
CA VAL A 220 -15.19 -3.15 8.28
C VAL A 220 -14.18 -4.26 7.98
N THR A 221 -13.32 -4.04 6.97
CA THR A 221 -12.43 -5.07 6.43
C THR A 221 -11.13 -5.30 7.21
N SER A 222 -10.81 -4.45 8.19
CA SER A 222 -9.62 -4.58 9.03
C SER A 222 -9.83 -5.58 10.17
N ALA A 223 -8.72 -6.12 10.72
CA ALA A 223 -8.73 -6.99 11.88
C ALA A 223 -9.28 -6.28 13.13
N GLU A 224 -9.01 -4.97 13.25
CA GLU A 224 -9.50 -4.12 14.33
C GLU A 224 -10.52 -3.11 13.80
N ARG A 225 -11.39 -2.62 14.70
CA ARG A 225 -12.36 -1.57 14.35
C ARG A 225 -11.64 -0.28 14.00
N SER A 226 -12.20 0.43 13.03
CA SER A 226 -11.70 1.76 12.67
C SER A 226 -11.96 2.77 13.80
N THR A 227 -10.98 3.61 14.09
CA THR A 227 -11.14 4.71 15.05
C THR A 227 -12.12 5.78 14.58
N MET A 228 -12.32 5.89 13.25
CA MET A 228 -13.24 6.87 12.66
C MET A 228 -14.71 6.48 12.88
N PHE A 229 -15.04 5.18 12.84
CA PHE A 229 -16.40 4.66 13.05
C PHE A 229 -16.36 3.41 13.94
N PRO A 230 -16.06 3.55 15.24
CA PRO A 230 -15.85 2.43 16.17
C PRO A 230 -17.11 1.59 16.42
N GLN A 231 -18.28 2.14 16.09
CA GLN A 231 -19.57 1.42 16.16
C GLN A 231 -19.71 0.35 15.06
N VAL A 232 -18.97 0.44 13.96
CA VAL A 232 -19.01 -0.56 12.89
C VAL A 232 -18.12 -1.75 13.26
N PRO A 233 -18.68 -2.96 13.42
CA PRO A 233 -17.89 -4.14 13.82
C PRO A 233 -16.97 -4.58 12.67
N THR A 234 -15.94 -5.35 13.00
CA THR A 234 -15.12 -5.99 11.96
C THR A 234 -15.85 -7.20 11.36
N ILE A 235 -15.45 -7.59 10.13
CA ILE A 235 -15.92 -8.82 9.51
C ILE A 235 -15.54 -10.04 10.40
N ALA A 236 -14.34 -10.00 11.00
CA ALA A 236 -13.87 -11.05 11.91
C ALA A 236 -14.77 -11.20 13.15
N GLU A 237 -15.09 -10.09 13.84
CA GLU A 237 -16.02 -10.07 15.00
C GLU A 237 -17.43 -10.52 14.62
N SER A 238 -17.83 -10.29 13.38
CA SER A 238 -19.18 -10.55 12.89
C SER A 238 -19.41 -11.98 12.41
N GLY A 239 -18.45 -12.90 12.63
CA GLY A 239 -18.61 -14.34 12.40
C GLY A 239 -17.71 -14.97 11.37
N LEU A 240 -16.69 -14.24 10.84
CA LEU A 240 -15.65 -14.76 9.97
C LEU A 240 -14.27 -14.56 10.61
N PRO A 241 -13.92 -15.31 11.67
CA PRO A 241 -12.66 -15.12 12.38
C PRO A 241 -11.46 -15.28 11.44
N GLY A 242 -10.45 -14.40 11.59
CA GLY A 242 -9.26 -14.36 10.73
C GLY A 242 -9.44 -13.58 9.43
N TYR A 243 -10.60 -13.00 9.17
CA TYR A 243 -10.75 -12.05 8.07
C TYR A 243 -9.98 -10.76 8.39
N ASP A 244 -9.10 -10.37 7.46
CA ASP A 244 -8.33 -9.11 7.54
C ASP A 244 -7.86 -8.73 6.12
N MET A 245 -8.50 -7.72 5.49
CA MET A 245 -8.17 -7.28 4.14
C MET A 245 -8.38 -5.75 3.98
N PRO A 246 -7.72 -4.91 4.80
CA PRO A 246 -7.72 -3.47 4.60
C PRO A 246 -6.81 -3.08 3.44
N ALA A 247 -6.97 -1.86 2.90
CA ALA A 247 -5.87 -1.25 2.17
C ALA A 247 -4.74 -0.85 3.13
N TRP A 248 -3.53 -0.83 2.63
CA TRP A 248 -2.37 -0.29 3.33
C TRP A 248 -1.33 0.22 2.34
N ARG A 249 -0.48 1.13 2.79
CA ARG A 249 0.55 1.77 1.98
C ARG A 249 1.91 1.65 2.64
N SER A 250 2.94 1.66 1.80
CA SER A 250 4.34 1.56 2.21
C SER A 250 5.23 2.36 1.28
N ILE A 251 6.47 2.61 1.70
CA ILE A 251 7.54 3.08 0.83
C ILE A 251 8.47 1.93 0.52
N MET A 252 8.78 1.77 -0.76
CA MET A 252 9.76 0.83 -1.30
C MET A 252 10.66 1.53 -2.30
N GLY A 253 11.87 1.03 -2.49
CA GLY A 253 12.76 1.46 -3.56
C GLY A 253 13.17 0.30 -4.46
N PRO A 254 13.96 0.52 -5.53
CA PRO A 254 14.53 -0.57 -6.31
C PRO A 254 15.44 -1.44 -5.44
N ALA A 255 15.64 -2.70 -5.83
CA ALA A 255 16.49 -3.61 -5.08
C ALA A 255 17.93 -3.09 -5.00
N GLY A 256 18.59 -3.25 -3.83
CA GLY A 256 19.99 -2.92 -3.65
C GLY A 256 20.28 -1.51 -3.13
N ILE A 257 19.28 -0.78 -2.63
CA ILE A 257 19.53 0.51 -1.94
C ILE A 257 20.42 0.27 -0.72
N ARG A 258 21.39 1.15 -0.50
CA ARG A 258 22.28 1.11 0.65
C ARG A 258 21.49 1.14 1.96
N ARG A 259 21.95 0.34 2.94
CA ARG A 259 21.27 0.18 4.22
C ARG A 259 21.18 1.49 5.02
N ASP A 260 22.20 2.33 4.98
CA ASP A 260 22.19 3.64 5.66
C ASP A 260 21.11 4.57 5.12
N VAL A 261 20.85 4.57 3.80
CA VAL A 261 19.76 5.31 3.15
C VAL A 261 18.42 4.78 3.63
N VAL A 262 18.21 3.46 3.61
CA VAL A 262 16.97 2.82 4.08
C VAL A 262 16.71 3.17 5.54
N THR A 263 17.72 3.04 6.41
CA THR A 263 17.61 3.35 7.84
C THR A 263 17.27 4.81 8.09
N SER A 264 17.92 5.73 7.36
CA SER A 264 17.70 7.18 7.49
C SER A 264 16.27 7.55 7.08
N LEU A 265 15.80 7.03 5.93
CA LEU A 265 14.43 7.28 5.45
C LEU A 265 13.38 6.64 6.35
N ASN A 266 13.59 5.40 6.81
CA ASN A 266 12.69 4.71 7.74
C ASN A 266 12.52 5.52 9.04
N ALA A 267 13.63 5.98 9.64
CA ALA A 267 13.58 6.78 10.86
C ALA A 267 12.84 8.13 10.64
N ALA A 268 13.05 8.78 9.50
CA ALA A 268 12.34 10.02 9.15
C ALA A 268 10.84 9.79 8.94
N ILE A 269 10.45 8.69 8.28
CA ILE A 269 9.05 8.28 8.12
C ILE A 269 8.41 8.04 9.48
N ALA A 270 9.03 7.25 10.35
CA ALA A 270 8.50 6.96 11.68
C ALA A 270 8.28 8.22 12.51
N ARG A 271 9.25 9.16 12.50
CA ARG A 271 9.13 10.47 13.16
C ARG A 271 7.99 11.30 12.55
N THR A 272 7.87 11.35 11.22
CA THR A 272 6.80 12.08 10.53
C THR A 272 5.43 11.56 10.93
N LEU A 273 5.24 10.23 10.90
CA LEU A 273 3.96 9.60 11.24
C LEU A 273 3.60 9.71 12.73
N ALA A 274 4.58 9.99 13.61
CA ALA A 274 4.36 10.24 15.02
C ALA A 274 3.94 11.70 15.33
N MET A 275 4.08 12.64 14.38
CA MET A 275 3.71 14.05 14.57
C MET A 275 2.20 14.20 14.77
N PRO A 276 1.74 14.95 15.79
CA PRO A 276 0.30 15.08 16.10
C PRO A 276 -0.54 15.60 14.92
N ASP A 277 -0.06 16.62 14.21
CA ASP A 277 -0.74 17.23 13.06
C ASP A 277 -0.87 16.26 11.86
N ILE A 278 0.13 15.40 11.65
CA ILE A 278 0.12 14.36 10.62
C ILE A 278 -0.87 13.25 11.01
N ARG A 279 -0.80 12.77 12.24
CA ARG A 279 -1.71 11.73 12.76
C ARG A 279 -3.17 12.18 12.68
N GLU A 280 -3.47 13.39 13.13
CA GLU A 280 -4.82 13.95 13.08
C GLU A 280 -5.36 13.99 11.65
N LYS A 281 -4.59 14.56 10.70
CA LYS A 281 -5.01 14.64 9.29
C LYS A 281 -5.21 13.25 8.66
N MET A 282 -4.35 12.28 8.99
CA MET A 282 -4.50 10.91 8.52
C MET A 282 -5.75 10.25 9.09
N LEU A 283 -6.00 10.37 10.40
CA LEU A 283 -7.19 9.81 11.05
C LEU A 283 -8.49 10.42 10.50
N LEU A 284 -8.52 11.74 10.25
CA LEU A 284 -9.65 12.43 9.61
C LEU A 284 -9.89 11.94 8.16
N ALA A 285 -8.85 11.51 7.47
CA ALA A 285 -8.96 10.88 6.15
C ALA A 285 -9.31 9.37 6.21
N GLY A 286 -9.49 8.81 7.41
CA GLY A 286 -9.75 7.38 7.62
C GLY A 286 -8.53 6.47 7.44
N SER A 287 -7.34 7.04 7.53
CA SER A 287 -6.04 6.35 7.49
C SER A 287 -5.45 6.27 8.90
N GLN A 288 -5.08 5.09 9.34
CA GLN A 288 -4.40 4.88 10.62
C GLN A 288 -2.89 4.76 10.41
N PRO A 289 -2.05 5.69 10.92
CA PRO A 289 -0.61 5.61 10.81
C PRO A 289 -0.05 4.37 11.54
N VAL A 290 0.72 3.56 10.82
CA VAL A 290 1.34 2.32 11.36
C VAL A 290 2.74 2.17 10.74
N PRO A 291 3.75 2.93 11.20
CA PRO A 291 5.11 2.75 10.70
C PRO A 291 5.65 1.37 11.09
N SER A 292 6.57 0.85 10.28
CA SER A 292 7.25 -0.42 10.55
C SER A 292 8.74 -0.35 10.24
N THR A 293 9.48 -1.35 10.70
CA THR A 293 10.82 -1.61 10.19
C THR A 293 10.78 -2.19 8.77
N PRO A 294 11.89 -2.15 8.00
CA PRO A 294 11.97 -2.81 6.69
C PRO A 294 11.73 -4.32 6.77
N GLU A 295 12.17 -4.97 7.83
CA GLU A 295 12.01 -6.41 8.07
C GLU A 295 10.54 -6.78 8.30
N GLU A 296 9.82 -5.99 9.11
CA GLU A 296 8.37 -6.17 9.34
C GLU A 296 7.58 -5.96 8.05
N LEU A 297 7.95 -4.97 7.22
CA LEU A 297 7.33 -4.75 5.93
C LEU A 297 7.57 -5.92 4.97
N THR A 298 8.81 -6.47 4.95
CA THR A 298 9.15 -7.66 4.17
C THR A 298 8.26 -8.84 4.56
N LYS A 299 8.12 -9.10 5.86
CA LYS A 299 7.26 -10.16 6.40
C LYS A 299 5.80 -9.94 5.99
N LYS A 300 5.29 -8.72 6.12
CA LYS A 300 3.93 -8.36 5.71
C LYS A 300 3.68 -8.66 4.23
N TYR A 301 4.60 -8.29 3.33
CA TYR A 301 4.48 -8.62 1.91
C TYR A 301 4.49 -10.13 1.67
N ALA A 302 5.37 -10.88 2.33
CA ALA A 302 5.43 -12.34 2.20
C ALA A 302 4.10 -13.01 2.62
N GLU A 303 3.52 -12.59 3.73
CA GLU A 303 2.22 -13.07 4.22
C GLU A 303 1.09 -12.74 3.22
N TRP A 304 1.09 -11.52 2.66
CA TRP A 304 0.08 -11.09 1.71
C TRP A 304 0.20 -11.79 0.35
N ILE A 305 1.42 -12.05 -0.13
CA ILE A 305 1.65 -12.84 -1.33
C ILE A 305 1.05 -14.25 -1.18
N GLN A 306 1.28 -14.90 -0.04
CA GLN A 306 0.71 -16.22 0.25
C GLN A 306 -0.82 -16.17 0.33
N ARG A 307 -1.37 -15.15 1.01
CA ARG A 307 -2.82 -14.94 1.15
C ARG A 307 -3.49 -14.75 -0.21
N PHE A 308 -2.95 -13.87 -1.06
CA PHE A 308 -3.48 -13.64 -2.40
C PHE A 308 -3.34 -14.85 -3.31
N GLY A 309 -2.23 -15.60 -3.21
CA GLY A 309 -2.05 -16.85 -3.95
C GLY A 309 -3.12 -17.90 -3.59
N LYS A 310 -3.47 -18.02 -2.30
CA LYS A 310 -4.55 -18.88 -1.84
C LYS A 310 -5.91 -18.42 -2.40
N ILE A 311 -6.25 -17.13 -2.25
CA ILE A 311 -7.51 -16.55 -2.76
C ILE A 311 -7.61 -16.76 -4.28
N ALA A 312 -6.55 -16.45 -5.03
CA ALA A 312 -6.52 -16.60 -6.48
C ALA A 312 -6.77 -18.03 -6.92
N LYS A 313 -6.16 -19.02 -6.24
CA LYS A 313 -6.36 -20.44 -6.50
C LYS A 313 -7.80 -20.86 -6.22
N GLU A 314 -8.36 -20.47 -5.07
CA GLU A 314 -9.74 -20.80 -4.68
C GLU A 314 -10.77 -20.16 -5.63
N ALA A 315 -10.52 -18.95 -6.11
CA ALA A 315 -11.39 -18.22 -7.04
C ALA A 315 -11.14 -18.62 -8.52
N GLY A 316 -10.19 -19.50 -8.83
CA GLY A 316 -9.86 -19.89 -10.20
C GLY A 316 -9.34 -18.75 -11.07
N LEU A 317 -8.70 -17.73 -10.46
CA LEU A 317 -8.19 -16.57 -11.19
C LEU A 317 -7.04 -16.95 -12.13
N LYS A 318 -7.04 -16.32 -13.30
CA LYS A 318 -5.94 -16.41 -14.28
C LYS A 318 -5.49 -14.99 -14.62
N PRO A 319 -4.17 -14.73 -14.69
CA PRO A 319 -3.65 -13.45 -15.16
C PRO A 319 -4.14 -13.13 -16.58
N GLN A 320 -4.61 -11.92 -16.79
CA GLN A 320 -5.10 -11.41 -18.09
C GLN A 320 -4.19 -10.31 -18.63
#